data_f093f0dfc14c54e5d916b078210e5d22
#
_entry.id   f093f0dfc14c54e5d916b078210e5d22
#
_cell.length_a   1.000
_cell.length_b   1.000
_cell.length_c   1.000
_cell.angle_alpha   90.00
_cell.angle_beta   90.00
_cell.angle_gamma   90.00
#
_symmetry.space_group_name_H-M   'P 1'
#
loop_
_entity.id
_entity.type
_entity.pdbx_description
1 polymer ?
#
loop_
_entity_poly.entity_id
_entity_poly.type
_entity_poly.pdbx_seq_one_letter_code
_entity_poly.pdbx_strand_id
1 'polypeptide(L)'
;MSTPIMPGAEPLSVSEGSQGGVLLLHGYTATPQQIRPWAMAFAQAGFAVEAPLLPGHGTIAEEMIDTRWSDYMDCAEAAYRKLAAHHQRVLVGGLCLGGTIAASLAMQHSTTTSGSSMLVKTRTGQ
;
A
#
# COMPACT_ATOMS: atom_id res chain seq x y z
N MET A 1 -18.92 15.46 5.82
CA MET A 1 -19.21 14.28 4.99
C MET A 1 -18.08 14.06 4.00
N SER A 2 -17.60 12.86 3.93
CA SER A 2 -16.54 12.52 2.99
C SER A 2 -17.12 12.32 1.59
N THR A 3 -16.34 12.66 0.57
CA THR A 3 -16.70 12.43 -0.82
C THR A 3 -16.79 10.92 -1.08
N PRO A 4 -17.84 10.46 -1.77
CA PRO A 4 -17.94 9.03 -2.09
C PRO A 4 -16.80 8.53 -2.93
N ILE A 5 -16.36 7.31 -2.67
CA ILE A 5 -15.34 6.63 -3.46
C ILE A 5 -15.99 6.18 -4.78
N MET A 6 -15.30 6.40 -5.89
CA MET A 6 -15.76 5.95 -7.19
C MET A 6 -15.86 4.42 -7.23
N PRO A 7 -16.86 3.85 -7.92
CA PRO A 7 -16.95 2.41 -8.08
C PRO A 7 -15.66 1.83 -8.67
N GLY A 8 -15.17 0.74 -8.10
CA GLY A 8 -13.94 0.09 -8.53
C GLY A 8 -12.68 0.65 -7.87
N ALA A 9 -12.79 1.76 -7.14
CA ALA A 9 -11.63 2.40 -6.49
C ALA A 9 -11.47 2.00 -5.03
N GLU A 10 -12.22 1.04 -4.56
CA GLU A 10 -12.20 0.64 -3.15
C GLU A 10 -10.84 0.03 -2.77
N PRO A 11 -10.41 0.21 -1.52
CA PRO A 11 -9.22 -0.48 -1.05
C PRO A 11 -9.43 -1.98 -1.01
N LEU A 12 -8.33 -2.72 -1.13
CA LEU A 12 -8.33 -4.17 -1.03
C LEU A 12 -7.69 -4.59 0.28
N SER A 13 -8.33 -5.52 0.97
CA SER A 13 -7.81 -6.08 2.21
C SER A 13 -8.11 -7.56 2.26
N VAL A 14 -7.06 -8.37 2.33
CA VAL A 14 -7.16 -9.82 2.50
C VAL A 14 -6.40 -10.17 3.77
N SER A 15 -7.14 -10.46 4.83
CA SER A 15 -6.53 -10.70 6.15
C SER A 15 -6.00 -12.11 6.33
N GLU A 16 -6.45 -13.05 5.52
CA GLU A 16 -6.07 -14.45 5.63
C GLU A 16 -4.79 -14.72 4.84
N GLY A 17 -3.80 -15.27 5.52
CA GLY A 17 -2.55 -15.64 4.89
C GLY A 17 -1.51 -16.02 5.92
N SER A 18 -0.79 -17.11 5.67
CA SER A 18 0.23 -17.63 6.58
C SER A 18 1.65 -17.39 6.08
N GLN A 19 1.81 -16.92 4.83
CA GLN A 19 3.14 -16.72 4.23
C GLN A 19 3.77 -15.38 4.59
N GLY A 20 2.99 -14.46 5.13
CA GLY A 20 3.44 -13.11 5.46
C GLY A 20 2.43 -12.07 5.01
N GLY A 21 2.81 -10.80 5.12
CA GLY A 21 1.99 -9.68 4.69
C GLY A 21 2.58 -8.99 3.47
N VAL A 22 1.72 -8.42 2.64
CA VAL A 22 2.11 -7.63 1.47
C VAL A 22 1.33 -6.33 1.47
N LEU A 23 2.04 -5.22 1.42
CA LEU A 23 1.46 -3.90 1.27
C LEU A 23 1.73 -3.41 -0.15
N LEU A 24 0.68 -3.11 -0.90
CA LEU A 24 0.78 -2.63 -2.27
C LEU A 24 0.17 -1.24 -2.39
N LEU A 25 0.92 -0.33 -3.02
CA LEU A 25 0.55 1.07 -3.12
C LEU A 25 0.44 1.48 -4.60
N HIS A 26 -0.71 2.05 -4.95
CA HIS A 26 -0.98 2.46 -6.34
C HIS A 26 -0.29 3.79 -6.69
N GLY A 27 -0.31 4.13 -7.98
CA GLY A 27 0.30 5.35 -8.48
C GLY A 27 -0.55 6.59 -8.28
N TYR A 28 0.07 7.74 -8.51
CA TYR A 28 -0.61 9.02 -8.50
C TYR A 28 -1.69 9.03 -9.59
N THR A 29 -2.84 9.57 -9.29
CA THR A 29 -4.05 9.58 -10.14
C THR A 29 -4.67 8.21 -10.39
N ALA A 30 -4.09 7.14 -9.84
CA ALA A 30 -4.63 5.79 -9.97
C ALA A 30 -5.48 5.41 -8.74
N THR A 31 -5.87 4.15 -8.66
CA THR A 31 -6.63 3.59 -7.55
C THR A 31 -6.08 2.17 -7.27
N PRO A 32 -6.53 1.50 -6.20
CA PRO A 32 -6.12 0.13 -5.94
C PRO A 32 -6.39 -0.83 -7.08
N GLN A 33 -7.33 -0.51 -7.97
CA GLN A 33 -7.60 -1.33 -9.15
C GLN A 33 -6.37 -1.51 -10.03
N GLN A 34 -5.47 -0.53 -10.07
CA GLN A 34 -4.23 -0.60 -10.84
C GLN A 34 -3.35 -1.77 -10.40
N ILE A 35 -3.32 -2.05 -9.11
CA ILE A 35 -2.45 -3.09 -8.53
C ILE A 35 -3.24 -4.33 -8.13
N ARG A 36 -4.53 -4.37 -8.44
CA ARG A 36 -5.38 -5.50 -8.09
C ARG A 36 -4.85 -6.86 -8.60
N PRO A 37 -4.35 -6.97 -9.85
CA PRO A 37 -3.80 -8.25 -10.32
C PRO A 37 -2.66 -8.76 -9.44
N TRP A 38 -1.78 -7.88 -8.99
CA TRP A 38 -0.69 -8.25 -8.08
C TRP A 38 -1.23 -8.63 -6.70
N ALA A 39 -2.19 -7.86 -6.19
CA ALA A 39 -2.80 -8.14 -4.90
C ALA A 39 -3.43 -9.53 -4.89
N MET A 40 -4.17 -9.86 -5.95
CA MET A 40 -4.81 -11.16 -6.06
C MET A 40 -3.79 -12.29 -6.20
N ALA A 41 -2.71 -12.06 -6.94
CA ALA A 41 -1.66 -13.07 -7.08
C ALA A 41 -0.99 -13.38 -5.73
N PHE A 42 -0.71 -12.35 -4.94
CA PHE A 42 -0.13 -12.55 -3.60
C PHE A 42 -1.13 -13.24 -2.67
N ALA A 43 -2.40 -12.85 -2.72
CA ALA A 43 -3.42 -13.49 -1.91
C ALA A 43 -3.54 -14.99 -2.24
N GLN A 44 -3.51 -15.33 -3.52
CA GLN A 44 -3.57 -16.73 -3.96
C GLN A 44 -2.32 -17.50 -3.53
N ALA A 45 -1.20 -16.82 -3.39
CA ALA A 45 0.04 -17.44 -2.91
C ALA A 45 0.10 -17.59 -1.38
N GLY A 46 -0.94 -17.19 -0.67
CA GLY A 46 -1.03 -17.37 0.77
C GLY A 46 -0.60 -16.18 1.60
N PHE A 47 -0.47 -14.99 1.00
CA PHE A 47 -0.13 -13.77 1.72
C PHE A 47 -1.37 -13.00 2.14
N ALA A 48 -1.31 -12.38 3.31
CA ALA A 48 -2.26 -11.33 3.67
C ALA A 48 -1.89 -10.08 2.88
N VAL A 49 -2.87 -9.39 2.32
CA VAL A 49 -2.62 -8.24 1.43
C VAL A 49 -3.39 -7.02 1.91
N GLU A 50 -2.71 -5.89 1.96
CA GLU A 50 -3.32 -4.59 2.13
C GLU A 50 -2.96 -3.72 0.92
N ALA A 51 -3.97 -3.22 0.25
CA ALA A 51 -3.83 -2.29 -0.86
C ALA A 51 -4.75 -1.10 -0.60
N PRO A 52 -4.31 -0.15 0.22
CA PRO A 52 -5.15 0.98 0.60
C PRO A 52 -5.38 1.94 -0.55
N LEU A 53 -6.51 2.63 -0.51
CA LEU A 53 -6.74 3.77 -1.37
C LEU A 53 -5.97 4.95 -0.78
N LEU A 54 -5.01 5.49 -1.56
CA LEU A 54 -4.21 6.63 -1.08
C LEU A 54 -5.09 7.87 -0.86
N PRO A 55 -4.76 8.70 0.14
CA PRO A 55 -5.55 9.90 0.42
C PRO A 55 -5.73 10.79 -0.82
N GLY A 56 -6.90 11.38 -0.96
CA GLY A 56 -7.23 12.25 -2.09
C GLY A 56 -7.48 11.54 -3.40
N HIS A 57 -7.31 10.22 -3.45
CA HIS A 57 -7.51 9.42 -4.66
C HIS A 57 -8.88 8.73 -4.61
N GLY A 58 -9.35 8.34 -5.80
CA GLY A 58 -10.57 7.55 -5.92
C GLY A 58 -11.86 8.34 -5.72
N THR A 59 -11.77 9.64 -5.56
CA THR A 59 -12.89 10.55 -5.37
C THR A 59 -12.88 11.61 -6.46
N ILE A 60 -12.68 12.87 -6.12
CA ILE A 60 -12.60 13.97 -7.08
C ILE A 60 -11.16 14.49 -7.17
N ALA A 61 -10.79 14.99 -8.36
CA ALA A 61 -9.42 15.43 -8.61
C ALA A 61 -8.95 16.54 -7.67
N GLU A 62 -9.84 17.40 -7.25
CA GLU A 62 -9.52 18.51 -6.35
C GLU A 62 -8.96 18.03 -5.01
N GLU A 63 -9.38 16.87 -4.54
CA GLU A 63 -8.90 16.33 -3.28
C GLU A 63 -7.43 15.92 -3.35
N MET A 64 -6.93 15.55 -4.54
CA MET A 64 -5.51 15.22 -4.72
C MET A 64 -4.63 16.47 -4.58
N ILE A 65 -5.13 17.63 -4.97
CA ILE A 65 -4.37 18.88 -4.92
C ILE A 65 -4.03 19.24 -3.46
N ASP A 66 -4.95 18.96 -2.55
CA ASP A 66 -4.78 19.28 -1.13
C ASP A 66 -4.05 18.20 -0.35
N THR A 67 -3.73 17.07 -0.96
CA THR A 67 -3.08 15.96 -0.28
C THR A 67 -1.58 16.19 -0.18
N ARG A 68 -1.04 15.99 0.99
CA ARG A 68 0.39 16.21 1.29
C ARG A 68 1.14 14.89 1.35
N TRP A 69 2.47 14.98 1.21
CA TRP A 69 3.35 13.81 1.36
C TRP A 69 3.12 13.10 2.71
N SER A 70 2.97 13.87 3.79
CA SER A 70 2.71 13.30 5.11
C SER A 70 1.42 12.50 5.17
N ASP A 71 0.40 12.90 4.41
CA ASP A 71 -0.86 12.16 4.35
C ASP A 71 -0.67 10.80 3.71
N TYR A 72 0.14 10.75 2.63
CA TYR A 72 0.47 9.49 1.98
C TYR A 72 1.26 8.57 2.90
N MET A 73 2.26 9.13 3.59
CA MET A 73 3.09 8.34 4.50
C MET A 73 2.29 7.82 5.69
N ASP A 74 1.39 8.62 6.24
CA ASP A 74 0.54 8.19 7.35
C ASP A 74 -0.37 7.04 6.93
N CYS A 75 -0.93 7.11 5.74
CA CYS A 75 -1.77 6.05 5.18
C CYS A 75 -0.98 4.75 5.02
N ALA A 76 0.20 4.85 4.42
CA ALA A 76 1.06 3.68 4.18
C ALA A 76 1.54 3.07 5.51
N GLU A 77 1.92 3.92 6.45
CA GLU A 77 2.39 3.48 7.77
C GLU A 77 1.30 2.73 8.52
N ALA A 78 0.08 3.23 8.49
CA ALA A 78 -1.05 2.58 9.15
C ALA A 78 -1.31 1.19 8.56
N ALA A 79 -1.27 1.07 7.24
CA ALA A 79 -1.47 -0.20 6.57
C ALA A 79 -0.31 -1.17 6.87
N TYR A 80 0.92 -0.66 6.88
CA TYR A 80 2.09 -1.46 7.24
C TYR A 80 1.97 -2.02 8.65
N ARG A 81 1.61 -1.17 9.61
CA ARG A 81 1.48 -1.57 11.02
C ARG A 81 0.39 -2.61 11.21
N LYS A 82 -0.68 -2.50 10.46
CA LYS A 82 -1.75 -3.49 10.49
C LYS A 82 -1.24 -4.87 10.08
N LEU A 83 -0.41 -4.93 9.03
CA LEU A 83 0.20 -6.20 8.60
C LEU A 83 1.26 -6.67 9.58
N ALA A 84 2.11 -5.77 10.05
CA ALA A 84 3.22 -6.12 10.94
C ALA A 84 2.74 -6.62 12.31
N ALA A 85 1.52 -6.26 12.71
CA ALA A 85 0.94 -6.74 13.96
C ALA A 85 0.69 -8.26 13.94
N HIS A 86 0.51 -8.84 12.75
CA HIS A 86 0.15 -10.25 12.61
C HIS A 86 1.17 -11.06 11.81
N HIS A 87 2.17 -10.41 11.21
CA HIS A 87 3.14 -11.07 10.35
C HIS A 87 4.55 -10.57 10.66
N GLN A 88 5.49 -11.49 10.78
CA GLN A 88 6.89 -11.13 10.97
C GLN A 88 7.51 -10.58 9.69
N ARG A 89 7.01 -11.05 8.56
CA ARG A 89 7.53 -10.69 7.25
C ARG A 89 6.49 -9.88 6.51
N VAL A 90 6.87 -8.66 6.14
CA VAL A 90 6.00 -7.79 5.36
C VAL A 90 6.77 -7.29 4.14
N LEU A 91 6.21 -7.57 2.97
CA LEU A 91 6.73 -7.07 1.70
C LEU A 91 5.98 -5.78 1.37
N VAL A 92 6.70 -4.80 0.85
CA VAL A 92 6.10 -3.52 0.44
C VAL A 92 6.46 -3.26 -1.00
N GLY A 93 5.47 -2.92 -1.80
CA GLY A 93 5.68 -2.60 -3.20
C GLY A 93 4.73 -1.53 -3.67
N GLY A 94 5.03 -0.93 -4.83
CA GLY A 94 4.17 0.09 -5.38
C GLY A 94 4.58 0.50 -6.78
N LEU A 95 3.72 1.30 -7.42
CA LEU A 95 3.95 1.85 -8.75
C LEU A 95 4.03 3.37 -8.67
N CYS A 96 5.00 3.98 -9.35
CA CYS A 96 5.16 5.44 -9.42
C CYS A 96 5.18 6.06 -8.01
N LEU A 97 4.22 6.91 -7.68
CA LEU A 97 4.09 7.48 -6.34
C LEU A 97 4.08 6.40 -5.26
N GLY A 98 3.32 5.32 -5.49
CA GLY A 98 3.28 4.19 -4.57
C GLY A 98 4.64 3.56 -4.35
N GLY A 99 5.46 3.47 -5.40
CA GLY A 99 6.83 2.99 -5.30
C GLY A 99 7.72 3.88 -4.45
N THR A 100 7.58 5.20 -4.60
CA THR A 100 8.33 6.17 -3.80
C THR A 100 7.94 6.08 -2.32
N ILE A 101 6.64 5.97 -2.06
CA ILE A 101 6.14 5.80 -0.69
C ILE A 101 6.68 4.49 -0.10
N ALA A 102 6.63 3.40 -0.86
CA ALA A 102 7.13 2.11 -0.42
C ALA A 102 8.62 2.17 -0.07
N ALA A 103 9.42 2.82 -0.89
CA ALA A 103 10.86 2.98 -0.64
C ALA A 103 11.11 3.79 0.64
N SER A 104 10.37 4.88 0.83
CA SER A 104 10.49 5.71 2.03
C SER A 104 10.10 4.93 3.29
N LEU A 105 9.02 4.18 3.20
CA LEU A 105 8.55 3.35 4.30
C LEU A 105 9.58 2.29 4.68
N ALA A 106 10.17 1.64 3.68
CA ALA A 106 11.21 0.64 3.90
C ALA A 106 12.44 1.24 4.59
N MET A 107 12.84 2.44 4.20
CA MET A 107 13.97 3.12 4.84
C MET A 107 13.68 3.42 6.30
N GLN A 108 12.45 3.77 6.63
CA GLN A 108 12.06 4.05 8.01
C GLN A 108 12.04 2.79 8.88
N HIS A 109 11.75 1.64 8.29
CA HIS A 109 11.60 0.38 9.04
C HIS A 109 12.79 -0.55 8.91
N SER A 110 13.71 -0.31 7.99
CA SER A 110 14.87 -1.19 7.78
C SER A 110 15.85 -1.18 8.95
N THR A 111 15.82 -0.14 9.77
CA THR A 111 16.69 0.00 10.95
C THR A 111 16.04 -0.54 12.21
N THR A 112 14.78 -0.87 12.17
CA THR A 112 14.05 -1.32 13.35
C THR A 112 13.81 -2.81 13.24
N THR A 113 14.58 -3.54 13.95
CA THR A 113 14.29 -4.88 14.42
C THR A 113 14.87 -6.05 13.66
N SER A 114 15.66 -6.73 14.42
CA SER A 114 15.82 -8.17 14.34
C SER A 114 14.45 -8.86 14.24
N GLY A 115 14.09 -9.37 13.10
CA GLY A 115 12.92 -10.24 12.95
C GLY A 115 11.90 -9.82 11.89
N SER A 116 11.90 -8.58 11.46
CA SER A 116 11.04 -8.16 10.35
C SER A 116 11.89 -7.97 9.12
N SER A 117 11.73 -8.80 8.12
CA SER A 117 12.35 -8.57 6.82
C SER A 117 11.35 -7.81 5.95
N MET A 118 11.77 -6.65 5.49
CA MET A 118 11.01 -5.86 4.56
C MET A 118 11.71 -5.91 3.21
N LEU A 119 11.00 -6.37 2.20
CA LEU A 119 11.49 -6.37 0.83
C LEU A 119 10.73 -5.30 0.07
N VAL A 120 11.45 -4.33 -0.48
CA VAL A 120 10.85 -3.30 -1.31
C VAL A 120 11.09 -3.64 -2.75
N LYS A 121 10.01 -3.78 -3.49
CA LYS A 121 10.08 -3.88 -4.93
C LYS A 121 9.39 -2.66 -5.49
N THR A 122 10.18 -1.68 -5.87
CA THR A 122 9.65 -0.49 -6.51
C THR A 122 9.80 -0.65 -8.01
N ARG A 123 8.75 -0.32 -8.73
CA ARG A 123 8.82 -0.20 -10.17
C ARG A 123 8.52 1.26 -10.50
N THR A 124 9.54 1.97 -10.94
CA THR A 124 9.35 3.31 -11.49
C THR A 124 8.68 3.17 -12.86
N GLY A 125 7.82 4.10 -13.19
CA GLY A 125 7.02 4.03 -14.40
C GLY A 125 7.80 4.26 -15.68
N GLN A 126 8.61 3.35 -16.02
CA GLN A 126 9.27 3.32 -17.33
C GLN A 126 8.80 2.11 -18.09
#